data_adddda20cac4d4585d125b6220c44974
#
_entry.id   adddda20cac4d4585d125b6220c44974
#
_cell.length_a   1.000
_cell.length_b   1.000
_cell.length_c   1.000
_cell.angle_alpha   90.00
_cell.angle_beta   90.00
_cell.angle_gamma   90.00
#
_symmetry.space_group_name_H-M   'P 1'
#
loop_
_entity.id
_entity.type
_entity.pdbx_description
1 polymer ?
#
loop_
_entity_poly.entity_id
_entity_poly.type
_entity_poly.pdbx_seq_one_letter_code
_entity_poly.pdbx_strand_id
1 'polypeptide(L)'
;YEMAHGVLPPGTVNPDGPIVSEPDGYHMSWTVQLLPYLDQTPLFLAVDFSKGAYDQSEEITEASMSVLICPSYPAPTGAVSYAGCHGGTEVQIAEDNEGVFYLNSRVRYRDIPDGSTNTIFFGEKVWSSAELNWLSGTRTSLRNTGHEPNQLPSIRDSREKLYQSNQTPDGMSDPAVVGGFGSWHFGGAQFALGDGSVRFLSENIDKLVYESLGKRADGTLPVDF
;
A
#
# COMPACT_ATOMS: atom_id res chain seq x y z
N TYR A 1 8.76 -7.52 13.08
CA TYR A 1 9.83 -7.12 12.17
C TYR A 1 10.75 -6.08 12.84
N GLU A 2 10.20 -4.98 13.37
CA GLU A 2 10.99 -3.89 13.95
C GLU A 2 11.86 -4.37 15.15
N MET A 3 11.32 -5.21 16.02
CA MET A 3 12.09 -5.81 17.13
C MET A 3 13.31 -6.63 16.65
N ALA A 4 13.23 -7.25 15.48
CA ALA A 4 14.31 -8.08 14.93
C ALA A 4 15.33 -7.26 14.12
N HIS A 5 14.89 -6.19 13.45
CA HIS A 5 15.69 -5.44 12.49
C HIS A 5 16.05 -4.02 12.96
N GLY A 6 15.41 -3.52 14.03
CA GLY A 6 15.61 -2.18 14.56
C GLY A 6 15.03 -1.06 13.68
N VAL A 7 14.29 -1.41 12.62
CA VAL A 7 13.60 -0.53 11.68
C VAL A 7 12.31 -1.19 11.23
N LEU A 8 11.34 -0.40 10.74
CA LEU A 8 10.17 -0.90 10.04
C LEU A 8 10.57 -1.48 8.67
N PRO A 9 9.78 -2.39 8.08
CA PRO A 9 10.10 -2.93 6.76
C PRO A 9 10.11 -1.82 5.71
N PRO A 10 10.99 -1.88 4.70
CA PRO A 10 10.93 -0.96 3.57
C PRO A 10 9.63 -1.15 2.79
N GLY A 11 9.08 -0.07 2.25
CA GLY A 11 7.88 -0.15 1.40
C GLY A 11 8.13 -0.99 0.16
N THR A 12 9.24 -0.74 -0.49
CA THR A 12 9.80 -1.53 -1.60
C THR A 12 11.32 -1.50 -1.55
N VAL A 13 11.93 -2.56 -2.06
CA VAL A 13 13.38 -2.64 -2.27
C VAL A 13 13.65 -2.63 -3.78
N ASN A 14 14.44 -1.68 -4.24
CA ASN A 14 14.91 -1.59 -5.62
C ASN A 14 16.25 -0.85 -5.67
N PRO A 15 17.19 -1.20 -6.57
CA PRO A 15 18.47 -0.48 -6.71
C PRO A 15 18.30 0.99 -7.08
N ASP A 16 17.34 1.29 -7.93
CA ASP A 16 17.12 2.61 -8.54
C ASP A 16 15.68 3.10 -8.30
N GLY A 17 15.48 4.42 -8.43
CA GLY A 17 14.18 5.08 -8.33
C GLY A 17 14.13 6.34 -9.18
N PRO A 18 12.97 6.99 -9.27
CA PRO A 18 11.69 6.62 -8.69
C PRO A 18 11.05 5.38 -9.34
N ILE A 19 10.16 4.70 -8.57
CA ILE A 19 9.47 3.50 -9.03
C ILE A 19 8.30 3.89 -9.93
N VAL A 20 8.16 3.19 -11.04
CA VAL A 20 6.98 3.18 -11.89
C VAL A 20 6.28 1.82 -11.80
N SER A 21 4.96 1.80 -12.02
CA SER A 21 4.15 0.58 -11.89
C SER A 21 4.17 -0.23 -13.19
N GLU A 22 5.37 -0.69 -13.56
CA GLU A 22 5.64 -1.57 -14.69
C GLU A 22 6.34 -2.86 -14.20
N PRO A 23 6.18 -3.99 -14.88
CA PRO A 23 6.79 -5.25 -14.48
C PRO A 23 8.29 -5.31 -14.87
N ASP A 24 9.04 -4.28 -14.48
CA ASP A 24 10.47 -4.14 -14.74
C ASP A 24 11.17 -3.62 -13.49
N GLY A 25 12.15 -4.37 -12.99
CA GLY A 25 12.91 -4.04 -11.79
C GLY A 25 12.78 -5.09 -10.68
N TYR A 26 13.52 -4.89 -9.60
CA TYR A 26 13.50 -5.83 -8.46
C TYR A 26 12.21 -5.71 -7.65
N HIS A 27 11.78 -4.54 -7.31
CA HIS A 27 10.51 -4.12 -6.71
C HIS A 27 9.97 -5.02 -5.57
N MET A 28 10.83 -5.57 -4.71
CA MET A 28 10.37 -6.42 -3.59
C MET A 28 9.64 -5.61 -2.53
N SER A 29 8.37 -5.95 -2.32
CA SER A 29 7.43 -5.25 -1.43
C SER A 29 7.65 -5.57 0.06
N TRP A 30 7.11 -4.70 0.94
CA TRP A 30 6.94 -4.93 2.38
C TRP A 30 6.17 -6.23 2.68
N THR A 31 5.27 -6.66 1.80
CA THR A 31 4.50 -7.91 1.95
C THR A 31 5.43 -9.11 2.08
N VAL A 32 6.47 -9.17 1.24
CA VAL A 32 7.49 -10.23 1.28
C VAL A 32 8.29 -10.17 2.60
N GLN A 33 8.66 -8.97 3.03
CA GLN A 33 9.44 -8.76 4.25
C GLN A 33 8.69 -9.21 5.52
N LEU A 34 7.37 -9.16 5.50
CA LEU A 34 6.51 -9.53 6.63
C LEU A 34 6.12 -11.02 6.67
N LEU A 35 6.34 -11.80 5.63
CA LEU A 35 5.93 -13.22 5.57
C LEU A 35 6.37 -14.05 6.79
N PRO A 36 7.63 -13.93 7.30
CA PRO A 36 8.05 -14.68 8.49
C PRO A 36 7.27 -14.32 9.77
N TYR A 37 6.67 -13.13 9.81
CA TYR A 37 5.93 -12.59 10.94
C TYR A 37 4.39 -12.76 10.79
N LEU A 38 3.96 -13.34 9.68
CA LEU A 38 2.57 -13.63 9.34
C LEU A 38 2.30 -15.15 9.21
N ASP A 39 3.14 -15.97 9.86
CA ASP A 39 3.11 -17.43 9.79
C ASP A 39 3.25 -17.98 8.35
N GLN A 40 3.87 -17.22 7.44
CA GLN A 40 4.12 -17.55 6.03
C GLN A 40 5.60 -17.86 5.76
N THR A 41 6.32 -18.40 6.74
CA THR A 41 7.73 -18.78 6.57
C THR A 41 7.98 -19.72 5.40
N PRO A 42 7.12 -20.74 5.12
CA PRO A 42 7.32 -21.58 3.94
C PRO A 42 7.30 -20.82 2.62
N LEU A 43 6.38 -19.86 2.48
CA LEU A 43 6.31 -18.99 1.28
C LEU A 43 7.53 -18.07 1.19
N PHE A 44 7.97 -17.50 2.32
CA PHE A 44 9.20 -16.68 2.35
C PHE A 44 10.43 -17.46 1.86
N LEU A 45 10.58 -18.72 2.29
CA LEU A 45 11.70 -19.58 1.88
C LEU A 45 11.61 -20.04 0.41
N ALA A 46 10.43 -19.97 -0.20
CA ALA A 46 10.23 -20.30 -1.61
C ALA A 46 10.55 -19.12 -2.55
N VAL A 47 10.55 -17.87 -2.04
CA VAL A 47 10.91 -16.69 -2.84
C VAL A 47 12.40 -16.74 -3.21
N ASP A 48 12.70 -16.62 -4.49
CA ASP A 48 14.07 -16.50 -5.01
C ASP A 48 14.52 -15.03 -4.97
N PHE A 49 15.22 -14.63 -3.91
CA PHE A 49 15.71 -13.26 -3.73
C PHE A 49 16.82 -12.84 -4.71
N SER A 50 17.31 -13.73 -5.57
CA SER A 50 18.20 -13.34 -6.68
C SER A 50 17.45 -12.76 -7.88
N LYS A 51 16.11 -12.88 -7.87
CA LYS A 51 15.19 -12.41 -8.91
C LYS A 51 14.30 -11.29 -8.40
N GLY A 52 13.80 -10.46 -9.31
CA GLY A 52 12.80 -9.45 -9.01
C GLY A 52 11.39 -10.04 -8.76
N ALA A 53 10.47 -9.17 -8.39
CA ALA A 53 9.08 -9.52 -8.09
C ALA A 53 8.34 -10.17 -9.29
N TYR A 54 8.83 -9.98 -10.49
CA TYR A 54 8.17 -10.41 -11.75
C TYR A 54 8.76 -11.69 -12.34
N ASP A 55 9.95 -12.09 -11.89
CA ASP A 55 10.68 -13.27 -12.37
C ASP A 55 10.51 -14.51 -11.45
N GLN A 56 9.62 -14.42 -10.48
CA GLN A 56 9.26 -15.53 -9.60
C GLN A 56 8.40 -16.56 -10.35
N SER A 57 8.32 -17.79 -9.83
CA SER A 57 7.43 -18.80 -10.40
C SER A 57 5.95 -18.39 -10.25
N GLU A 58 5.10 -18.88 -11.15
CA GLU A 58 3.65 -18.66 -11.13
C GLU A 58 3.03 -19.10 -9.78
N GLU A 59 3.49 -20.22 -9.20
CA GLU A 59 3.06 -20.68 -7.89
C GLU A 59 3.28 -19.63 -6.80
N ILE A 60 4.38 -18.87 -6.86
CA ILE A 60 4.69 -17.80 -5.90
C ILE A 60 3.89 -16.54 -6.22
N THR A 61 3.84 -16.12 -7.48
CA THR A 61 3.16 -14.87 -7.86
C THR A 61 1.65 -14.93 -7.69
N GLU A 62 1.06 -16.14 -7.79
CA GLU A 62 -0.37 -16.37 -7.57
C GLU A 62 -0.72 -16.83 -6.13
N ALA A 63 0.27 -16.91 -5.24
CA ALA A 63 0.00 -17.26 -3.85
C ALA A 63 -1.01 -16.29 -3.22
N SER A 64 -1.99 -16.82 -2.53
CA SER A 64 -3.03 -16.03 -1.84
C SER A 64 -2.83 -16.13 -0.33
N MET A 65 -2.77 -14.99 0.32
CA MET A 65 -2.61 -14.89 1.77
C MET A 65 -3.86 -14.27 2.38
N SER A 66 -4.68 -15.08 3.05
CA SER A 66 -5.95 -14.63 3.63
C SER A 66 -5.79 -13.41 4.56
N VAL A 67 -4.66 -13.28 5.26
CA VAL A 67 -4.36 -12.15 6.14
C VAL A 67 -4.20 -10.83 5.37
N LEU A 68 -3.88 -10.86 4.08
CA LEU A 68 -3.73 -9.69 3.22
C LEU A 68 -4.96 -9.46 2.30
N ILE A 69 -6.03 -10.20 2.51
CA ILE A 69 -7.27 -10.08 1.73
C ILE A 69 -8.41 -9.60 2.64
N CYS A 70 -9.07 -8.53 2.26
CA CYS A 70 -10.30 -8.09 2.90
C CYS A 70 -11.43 -9.09 2.58
N PRO A 71 -12.08 -9.70 3.58
CA PRO A 71 -13.11 -10.71 3.34
C PRO A 71 -14.36 -10.15 2.64
N SER A 72 -14.55 -8.84 2.67
CA SER A 72 -15.64 -8.15 1.97
C SER A 72 -15.33 -7.86 0.50
N TYR A 73 -14.14 -8.24 0.02
CA TYR A 73 -13.68 -7.96 -1.32
C TYR A 73 -13.23 -9.24 -2.05
N PRO A 74 -13.85 -9.60 -3.18
CA PRO A 74 -13.44 -10.74 -3.99
C PRO A 74 -12.18 -10.40 -4.80
N ALA A 75 -11.03 -10.43 -4.14
CA ALA A 75 -9.74 -10.20 -4.82
C ALA A 75 -9.35 -11.41 -5.66
N PRO A 76 -8.74 -11.22 -6.86
CA PRO A 76 -8.17 -12.30 -7.64
C PRO A 76 -6.97 -12.93 -6.94
N THR A 77 -6.53 -14.11 -7.42
CA THR A 77 -5.27 -14.74 -6.97
C THR A 77 -4.10 -13.80 -7.18
N GLY A 78 -3.12 -13.84 -6.28
CA GLY A 78 -1.95 -12.96 -6.35
C GLY A 78 -2.21 -11.47 -6.01
N ALA A 79 -3.45 -11.09 -5.67
CA ALA A 79 -3.78 -9.73 -5.24
C ALA A 79 -3.64 -9.54 -3.73
N VAL A 80 -3.59 -8.27 -3.31
CA VAL A 80 -3.67 -7.84 -1.90
C VAL A 80 -4.69 -6.71 -1.76
N SER A 81 -5.38 -6.67 -0.62
CA SER A 81 -6.42 -5.68 -0.31
C SER A 81 -5.90 -4.52 0.55
N TYR A 82 -4.64 -4.55 0.94
CA TYR A 82 -4.02 -3.54 1.80
C TYR A 82 -2.75 -3.01 1.16
N ALA A 83 -2.46 -1.73 1.41
CA ALA A 83 -1.26 -1.06 0.96
C ALA A 83 -0.59 -0.29 2.10
N GLY A 84 0.74 -0.21 2.06
CA GLY A 84 1.52 0.67 2.92
C GLY A 84 1.43 2.12 2.46
N CYS A 85 1.48 3.06 3.39
CA CYS A 85 1.42 4.49 3.09
C CYS A 85 2.83 5.03 2.78
N HIS A 86 3.04 5.53 1.55
CA HIS A 86 4.33 6.13 1.17
C HIS A 86 4.37 7.65 1.33
N GLY A 87 3.22 8.31 1.54
CA GLY A 87 3.20 9.78 1.71
C GLY A 87 1.82 10.40 1.71
N GLY A 88 1.78 11.71 1.93
CA GLY A 88 0.58 12.54 1.98
C GLY A 88 0.14 13.10 0.63
N THR A 89 0.94 12.97 -0.41
CA THR A 89 0.68 13.58 -1.73
C THR A 89 0.84 12.56 -2.84
N GLU A 90 0.17 12.80 -3.98
CA GLU A 90 0.34 11.97 -5.17
C GLU A 90 1.68 12.29 -5.84
N VAL A 91 2.67 11.46 -5.56
CA VAL A 91 4.01 11.50 -6.15
C VAL A 91 4.49 10.07 -6.38
N GLN A 92 5.50 9.89 -7.22
CA GLN A 92 6.12 8.58 -7.44
C GLN A 92 6.75 8.04 -6.15
N ILE A 93 6.85 6.72 -6.06
CA ILE A 93 7.52 6.04 -4.94
C ILE A 93 9.03 6.26 -5.09
N ALA A 94 9.62 7.02 -4.17
CA ALA A 94 11.02 7.42 -4.17
C ALA A 94 11.63 7.33 -2.76
N GLU A 95 12.94 7.53 -2.63
CA GLU A 95 13.65 7.43 -1.34
C GLU A 95 13.36 8.62 -0.39
N ASP A 96 12.82 9.70 -0.89
CA ASP A 96 12.51 10.93 -0.15
C ASP A 96 11.01 11.10 0.19
N ASN A 97 10.19 10.07 -0.01
CA ASN A 97 8.79 10.14 0.35
C ASN A 97 8.56 10.37 1.85
N GLU A 98 7.46 11.04 2.17
CA GLU A 98 7.15 11.55 3.52
C GLU A 98 6.44 10.53 4.42
N GLY A 99 5.94 9.42 3.88
CA GLY A 99 5.26 8.37 4.63
C GLY A 99 6.21 7.41 5.35
N VAL A 100 5.71 6.25 5.72
CA VAL A 100 6.48 5.23 6.45
C VAL A 100 7.06 4.18 5.50
N PHE A 101 6.30 3.79 4.48
CA PHE A 101 6.64 2.70 3.56
C PHE A 101 6.96 3.25 2.17
N TYR A 102 8.22 3.45 1.87
CA TYR A 102 8.67 3.99 0.59
C TYR A 102 9.91 3.23 0.07
N LEU A 103 10.47 3.65 -1.04
CA LEU A 103 11.65 3.01 -1.65
C LEU A 103 12.82 2.99 -0.68
N ASN A 104 13.34 1.77 -0.40
CA ASN A 104 14.48 1.52 0.47
C ASN A 104 14.37 2.14 1.88
N SER A 105 13.14 2.39 2.36
CA SER A 105 12.90 3.07 3.64
C SER A 105 13.49 2.29 4.82
N ARG A 106 13.97 3.03 5.83
CA ARG A 106 14.56 2.51 7.09
C ARG A 106 14.03 3.29 8.29
N VAL A 107 12.72 3.48 8.31
CA VAL A 107 12.01 4.27 9.34
C VAL A 107 12.01 3.53 10.66
N ARG A 108 12.21 4.23 11.76
CA ARG A 108 12.06 3.75 13.14
C ARG A 108 10.92 4.52 13.79
N TYR A 109 10.34 4.01 14.86
CA TYR A 109 9.31 4.74 15.62
C TYR A 109 9.76 6.14 16.08
N ARG A 110 11.02 6.31 16.42
CA ARG A 110 11.58 7.64 16.79
C ARG A 110 11.67 8.62 15.60
N ASP A 111 11.57 8.14 14.38
CA ASP A 111 11.60 8.93 13.16
C ASP A 111 10.17 9.36 12.74
N ILE A 112 9.19 9.18 13.65
CA ILE A 112 7.77 9.55 13.51
C ILE A 112 7.41 10.57 14.62
N PRO A 113 7.94 11.80 14.57
CA PRO A 113 7.72 12.80 15.63
C PRO A 113 6.26 13.24 15.76
N ASP A 114 5.43 13.10 14.70
CA ASP A 114 4.00 13.43 14.74
C ASP A 114 3.19 12.40 15.56
N GLY A 115 3.84 11.29 15.93
CA GLY A 115 3.28 10.24 16.76
C GLY A 115 2.65 9.10 15.95
N SER A 116 2.91 7.89 16.41
CA SER A 116 2.39 6.67 15.77
C SER A 116 0.86 6.57 15.78
N THR A 117 0.19 7.28 16.69
CA THR A 117 -1.28 7.40 16.76
C THR A 117 -1.88 8.29 15.67
N ASN A 118 -1.05 9.10 15.02
CA ASN A 118 -1.44 10.10 14.02
C ASN A 118 -0.86 9.79 12.63
N THR A 119 -0.23 8.63 12.45
CA THR A 119 0.43 8.28 11.20
C THR A 119 -0.14 6.98 10.65
N ILE A 120 -0.66 7.03 9.45
CA ILE A 120 -1.16 5.86 8.71
C ILE A 120 0.02 4.97 8.31
N PHE A 121 -0.03 3.71 8.71
CA PHE A 121 0.88 2.68 8.26
C PHE A 121 0.30 1.93 7.07
N PHE A 122 -0.93 1.43 7.21
CA PHE A 122 -1.60 0.67 6.15
C PHE A 122 -3.03 1.13 5.98
N GLY A 123 -3.57 0.95 4.80
CA GLY A 123 -4.98 1.18 4.52
C GLY A 123 -5.50 0.18 3.49
N GLU A 124 -6.82 0.05 3.45
CA GLU A 124 -7.48 -0.73 2.41
C GLU A 124 -7.29 -0.08 1.04
N LYS A 125 -7.17 -0.92 0.03
CA LYS A 125 -7.17 -0.49 -1.37
C LYS A 125 -8.09 -1.37 -2.21
N VAL A 126 -8.64 -0.80 -3.27
CA VAL A 126 -9.37 -1.54 -4.30
C VAL A 126 -8.37 -1.98 -5.36
N TRP A 127 -8.39 -3.28 -5.69
CA TRP A 127 -7.58 -3.82 -6.77
C TRP A 127 -8.03 -3.27 -8.12
N SER A 128 -7.08 -3.08 -9.03
CA SER A 128 -7.33 -2.75 -10.43
C SER A 128 -6.50 -3.65 -11.34
N SER A 129 -6.89 -3.84 -12.58
CA SER A 129 -6.13 -4.65 -13.55
C SER A 129 -4.79 -4.01 -13.98
N ALA A 130 -4.54 -2.76 -13.58
CA ALA A 130 -3.24 -2.11 -13.74
C ALA A 130 -2.26 -2.46 -12.62
N GLU A 131 -2.67 -3.29 -11.64
CA GLU A 131 -1.80 -3.78 -10.58
C GLU A 131 -1.10 -5.06 -10.98
N LEU A 132 0.06 -5.25 -10.40
CA LEU A 132 0.93 -6.40 -10.62
C LEU A 132 0.68 -7.45 -9.52
N ASN A 133 1.56 -8.42 -9.35
CA ASN A 133 1.42 -9.42 -8.30
C ASN A 133 1.75 -8.87 -6.90
N TRP A 134 1.40 -9.60 -5.84
CA TRP A 134 1.53 -9.21 -4.43
C TRP A 134 2.98 -8.92 -3.96
N LEU A 135 4.00 -9.47 -4.66
CA LEU A 135 5.41 -9.19 -4.35
C LEU A 135 5.82 -7.77 -4.80
N SER A 136 5.03 -7.15 -5.68
CA SER A 136 5.39 -5.88 -6.32
C SER A 136 5.25 -4.70 -5.37
N GLY A 137 6.36 -4.04 -5.09
CA GLY A 137 6.46 -2.81 -4.31
C GLY A 137 6.16 -1.55 -5.12
N THR A 138 5.12 -1.61 -5.96
CA THR A 138 4.60 -0.52 -6.77
C THR A 138 3.23 -0.08 -6.22
N ARG A 139 2.39 0.55 -7.04
CA ARG A 139 0.99 0.81 -6.69
C ARG A 139 0.24 -0.45 -6.22
N THR A 140 0.73 -1.65 -6.50
CA THR A 140 0.11 -2.89 -6.04
C THR A 140 0.07 -2.99 -4.52
N SER A 141 1.11 -2.53 -3.83
CA SER A 141 1.24 -2.65 -2.37
C SER A 141 1.53 -1.32 -1.66
N LEU A 142 1.62 -0.20 -2.39
CA LEU A 142 1.86 1.13 -1.83
C LEU A 142 0.81 2.11 -2.33
N ARG A 143 0.38 3.05 -1.47
CA ARG A 143 -0.59 4.11 -1.73
C ARG A 143 -0.20 5.38 -0.99
N ASN A 144 -0.86 6.48 -1.33
CA ASN A 144 -0.71 7.77 -0.64
C ASN A 144 -2.06 8.33 -0.20
N THR A 145 -2.05 9.38 0.61
CA THR A 145 -3.25 10.08 1.08
C THR A 145 -3.52 11.38 0.32
N GLY A 146 -2.94 11.55 -0.85
CA GLY A 146 -3.15 12.73 -1.70
C GLY A 146 -4.56 12.88 -2.28
N HIS A 147 -5.35 11.80 -2.21
CA HIS A 147 -6.78 11.77 -2.54
C HIS A 147 -7.53 11.10 -1.41
N GLU A 148 -8.66 11.67 -0.99
CA GLU A 148 -9.51 11.13 0.08
C GLU A 148 -9.95 9.70 -0.25
N PRO A 149 -10.27 8.87 0.76
CA PRO A 149 -10.67 7.48 0.54
C PRO A 149 -11.80 7.36 -0.49
N ASN A 150 -11.69 6.44 -1.44
CA ASN A 150 -12.67 6.21 -2.50
C ASN A 150 -12.85 7.35 -3.53
N GLN A 151 -12.04 8.41 -3.50
CA GLN A 151 -12.21 9.57 -4.37
C GLN A 151 -11.50 9.46 -5.73
N LEU A 152 -10.63 8.47 -5.93
CA LEU A 152 -10.06 8.25 -7.25
C LEU A 152 -11.19 7.96 -8.26
N PRO A 153 -11.22 8.64 -9.42
CA PRO A 153 -12.25 8.40 -10.45
C PRO A 153 -12.36 6.92 -10.81
N SER A 154 -11.23 6.21 -10.82
CA SER A 154 -11.15 4.77 -11.03
C SER A 154 -11.91 3.95 -9.99
N ILE A 155 -12.00 4.38 -8.72
CA ILE A 155 -12.69 3.63 -7.67
C ILE A 155 -14.20 3.87 -7.72
N ARG A 156 -14.63 5.11 -7.92
CA ARG A 156 -16.06 5.46 -8.05
C ARG A 156 -16.70 4.78 -9.26
N ASP A 157 -16.05 4.89 -10.40
CA ASP A 157 -16.49 4.26 -11.64
C ASP A 157 -16.41 2.72 -11.59
N SER A 158 -15.45 2.16 -10.82
CA SER A 158 -15.29 0.72 -10.67
C SER A 158 -16.43 0.09 -9.87
N ARG A 159 -16.93 0.76 -8.81
CA ARG A 159 -18.07 0.25 -8.04
C ARG A 159 -19.31 0.12 -8.93
N GLU A 160 -19.52 1.07 -9.84
CA GLU A 160 -20.66 1.07 -10.74
C GLU A 160 -20.44 0.18 -11.96
N LYS A 161 -19.23 0.12 -12.50
CA LYS A 161 -18.87 -0.63 -13.70
C LYS A 161 -18.48 -2.09 -13.42
N LEU A 162 -17.87 -2.43 -12.27
CA LEU A 162 -17.61 -3.82 -11.88
C LEU A 162 -18.89 -4.62 -11.65
N TYR A 163 -19.98 -3.96 -11.31
CA TYR A 163 -21.30 -4.58 -11.37
C TYR A 163 -21.82 -4.79 -12.81
N GLN A 164 -21.24 -4.12 -13.82
CA GLN A 164 -21.75 -4.10 -15.18
C GLN A 164 -20.78 -4.57 -16.28
N SER A 165 -19.47 -4.63 -16.03
CA SER A 165 -18.50 -5.09 -17.05
C SER A 165 -17.14 -5.46 -16.48
N ASN A 166 -16.47 -6.46 -17.08
CA ASN A 166 -15.07 -6.85 -16.84
C ASN A 166 -14.05 -5.82 -17.36
N GLN A 167 -14.35 -4.54 -17.34
CA GLN A 167 -13.43 -3.50 -17.85
C GLN A 167 -12.83 -2.67 -16.74
N THR A 168 -11.53 -2.43 -16.85
CA THR A 168 -10.71 -1.60 -15.96
C THR A 168 -11.10 -0.12 -16.02
N PRO A 169 -11.07 0.57 -14.89
CA PRO A 169 -11.19 2.02 -14.88
C PRO A 169 -9.94 2.70 -15.45
N ASP A 170 -10.12 3.54 -16.48
CA ASP A 170 -9.07 4.21 -17.25
C ASP A 170 -8.25 5.27 -16.48
N GLY A 171 -8.46 5.43 -15.17
CA GLY A 171 -7.77 6.46 -14.37
C GLY A 171 -6.35 6.10 -13.90
N MET A 172 -5.88 4.87 -14.16
CA MET A 172 -4.56 4.40 -13.74
C MET A 172 -3.70 3.90 -14.91
N SER A 173 -3.93 4.43 -16.10
CA SER A 173 -3.14 4.10 -17.30
C SER A 173 -1.70 4.63 -17.23
N ASP A 174 -1.46 5.72 -16.48
CA ASP A 174 -0.11 6.24 -16.26
C ASP A 174 0.61 5.41 -15.19
N PRO A 175 1.71 4.71 -15.54
CA PRO A 175 2.46 3.91 -14.58
C PRO A 175 3.16 4.74 -13.49
N ALA A 176 3.30 6.04 -13.68
CA ALA A 176 3.86 6.96 -12.68
C ALA A 176 2.87 7.32 -11.56
N VAL A 177 1.57 7.17 -11.78
CA VAL A 177 0.53 7.41 -10.78
C VAL A 177 0.45 6.23 -9.81
N VAL A 178 0.58 6.49 -8.51
CA VAL A 178 0.48 5.48 -7.45
C VAL A 178 -0.95 5.30 -7.00
N GLY A 179 -1.65 6.40 -6.76
CA GLY A 179 -3.04 6.46 -6.36
C GLY A 179 -3.27 6.36 -4.85
N GLY A 180 -4.50 6.67 -4.46
CA GLY A 180 -4.96 6.70 -3.08
C GLY A 180 -5.54 5.38 -2.59
N PHE A 181 -5.95 5.40 -1.32
CA PHE A 181 -6.62 4.30 -0.65
C PHE A 181 -8.11 4.24 -0.98
N GLY A 182 -8.73 3.10 -0.74
CA GLY A 182 -10.16 2.92 -0.92
C GLY A 182 -10.61 1.52 -0.55
N SER A 183 -11.90 1.33 -0.41
CA SER A 183 -12.48 0.04 -0.04
C SER A 183 -13.82 -0.20 -0.71
N TRP A 184 -14.36 -1.41 -0.54
CA TRP A 184 -15.73 -1.74 -0.91
C TRP A 184 -16.74 -1.36 0.18
N HIS A 185 -16.27 -0.91 1.34
CA HIS A 185 -17.14 -0.42 2.41
C HIS A 185 -17.77 0.94 2.02
N PHE A 186 -19.02 1.15 2.43
CA PHE A 186 -19.69 2.42 2.17
C PHE A 186 -19.11 3.55 3.02
N GLY A 187 -18.82 4.69 2.39
CA GLY A 187 -18.50 5.93 3.08
C GLY A 187 -17.06 6.11 3.50
N GLY A 188 -16.15 5.14 3.23
CA GLY A 188 -14.74 5.27 3.59
C GLY A 188 -13.95 3.96 3.50
N ALA A 189 -12.82 3.91 4.20
CA ALA A 189 -11.93 2.75 4.25
C ALA A 189 -11.34 2.56 5.65
N GLN A 190 -10.87 1.35 5.95
CA GLN A 190 -10.16 1.03 7.20
C GLN A 190 -8.67 1.32 7.06
N PHE A 191 -8.09 1.90 8.12
CA PHE A 191 -6.68 2.23 8.22
C PHE A 191 -6.08 1.73 9.51
N ALA A 192 -4.90 1.13 9.45
CA ALA A 192 -4.08 0.80 10.59
C ALA A 192 -3.06 1.91 10.82
N LEU A 193 -3.04 2.46 12.04
CA LEU A 193 -2.08 3.45 12.48
C LEU A 193 -0.84 2.80 13.08
N GLY A 194 0.22 3.58 13.26
CA GLY A 194 1.49 3.07 13.75
C GLY A 194 1.48 2.57 15.20
N ASP A 195 0.47 2.90 15.97
CA ASP A 195 0.24 2.36 17.32
C ASP A 195 -0.51 1.02 17.34
N GLY A 196 -0.88 0.51 16.16
CA GLY A 196 -1.66 -0.72 15.99
C GLY A 196 -3.17 -0.53 16.09
N SER A 197 -3.67 0.68 16.32
CA SER A 197 -5.11 0.96 16.26
C SER A 197 -5.61 0.90 14.82
N VAL A 198 -6.87 0.49 14.65
CA VAL A 198 -7.55 0.51 13.36
C VAL A 198 -8.69 1.51 13.42
N ARG A 199 -8.77 2.39 12.41
CA ARG A 199 -9.81 3.41 12.31
C ARG A 199 -10.46 3.40 10.94
N PHE A 200 -11.75 3.61 10.92
CA PHE A 200 -12.50 3.87 9.70
C PHE A 200 -12.43 5.37 9.40
N LEU A 201 -11.82 5.74 8.27
CA LEU A 201 -11.76 7.11 7.80
C LEU A 201 -12.81 7.33 6.70
N SER A 202 -13.59 8.41 6.88
CA SER A 202 -14.65 8.79 5.95
C SER A 202 -14.08 9.24 4.60
N GLU A 203 -14.79 8.94 3.51
CA GLU A 203 -14.51 9.50 2.18
C GLU A 203 -14.76 11.02 2.10
N ASN A 204 -15.34 11.62 3.14
CA ASN A 204 -15.54 13.06 3.30
C ASN A 204 -14.62 13.67 4.38
N ILE A 205 -13.55 12.98 4.77
CA ILE A 205 -12.56 13.50 5.69
C ILE A 205 -11.98 14.81 5.13
N ASP A 206 -11.63 15.76 6.02
CA ASP A 206 -10.92 16.96 5.59
C ASP A 206 -9.60 16.57 4.90
N LYS A 207 -9.39 17.09 3.70
CA LYS A 207 -8.25 16.73 2.86
C LYS A 207 -6.90 17.00 3.53
N LEU A 208 -6.76 18.16 4.19
CA LEU A 208 -5.48 18.51 4.85
C LEU A 208 -5.20 17.60 6.05
N VAL A 209 -6.24 17.23 6.81
CA VAL A 209 -6.14 16.25 7.89
C VAL A 209 -5.69 14.90 7.31
N TYR A 210 -6.32 14.44 6.22
CA TYR A 210 -6.00 13.15 5.63
C TYR A 210 -4.59 13.13 5.03
N GLU A 211 -4.16 14.19 4.34
CA GLU A 211 -2.79 14.32 3.83
C GLU A 211 -1.75 14.29 4.96
N SER A 212 -2.03 14.96 6.10
CA SER A 212 -1.12 14.94 7.25
C SER A 212 -0.99 13.56 7.89
N LEU A 213 -2.08 12.78 7.95
CA LEU A 213 -2.03 11.40 8.44
C LEU A 213 -1.14 10.47 7.60
N GLY A 214 -0.94 10.80 6.32
CA GLY A 214 -0.02 10.06 5.43
C GLY A 214 1.45 10.43 5.61
N LYS A 215 1.76 11.49 6.36
CA LYS A 215 3.12 11.97 6.60
C LYS A 215 3.57 11.60 8.00
N ARG A 216 4.84 11.24 8.14
CA ARG A 216 5.42 10.83 9.43
C ARG A 216 5.97 12.00 10.27
N ALA A 217 6.24 13.16 9.64
CA ALA A 217 7.06 14.22 10.24
C ALA A 217 6.79 15.60 9.61
N ASP A 218 5.52 15.98 9.40
CA ASP A 218 5.17 17.31 8.87
C ASP A 218 4.91 18.34 9.99
N GLY A 219 4.88 17.89 11.25
CA GLY A 219 4.63 18.71 12.43
C GLY A 219 3.15 19.04 12.64
N THR A 220 2.25 18.46 11.85
CA THR A 220 0.80 18.63 11.98
C THR A 220 0.24 17.54 12.89
N LEU A 221 -0.44 17.94 13.97
CA LEU A 221 -1.16 17.03 14.85
C LEU A 221 -2.66 17.19 14.56
N PRO A 222 -3.27 16.25 13.80
CA PRO A 222 -4.70 16.32 13.54
C PRO A 222 -5.48 16.17 14.84
N VAL A 223 -6.48 17.03 15.05
CA VAL A 223 -7.37 17.01 16.20
C VAL A 223 -8.64 16.31 15.75
N ASP A 224 -8.97 15.18 16.36
CA ASP A 224 -10.20 14.40 16.11
C ASP A 224 -10.49 14.04 14.64
N PHE A 225 -10.08 12.83 14.22
CA PHE A 225 -10.36 12.26 12.90
C PHE A 225 -10.91 10.81 13.00
#